data_676097c37c9dad1bbecd57683d3374b3
#
_entry.id   676097c37c9dad1bbecd57683d3374b3
#
_cell.length_a   1.000
_cell.length_b   1.000
_cell.length_c   1.000
_cell.angle_alpha   90.00
_cell.angle_beta   90.00
_cell.angle_gamma   90.00
#
_symmetry.space_group_name_H-M   'P 1'
#
loop_
_entity.id
_entity.type
_entity.pdbx_description
1 polymer ?
#
loop_
_entity_poly.entity_id
_entity_poly.type
_entity_poly.pdbx_seq_one_letter_code
_entity_poly.pdbx_strand_id
1 'polypeptide(L)'
;MYKSIKVVAAIIIEGGSFFATQRGYGAWKDWWEFPGGKVEAGETPEEALVREIKEELDTLVSVDEFLMTVEYDYPEFHISMDCFICSIISGELTLLEHESAKWLPLGDPWQVRWLPSDIEVIRKLKEKA
;
A
#
# COMPACT_ATOMS: atom_id res chain seq x y z
N MET A 1 14.66 6.40 21.98
CA MET A 1 14.45 5.02 21.61
C MET A 1 13.65 4.92 20.31
N TYR A 2 14.06 4.01 19.49
CA TYR A 2 13.60 3.86 18.13
C TYR A 2 12.32 3.02 18.07
N LYS A 3 11.27 3.56 17.49
CA LYS A 3 9.99 2.89 17.43
C LYS A 3 9.90 2.01 16.20
N SER A 4 9.42 0.78 16.35
CA SER A 4 9.14 -0.14 15.23
C SER A 4 7.63 -0.22 15.03
N ILE A 5 7.18 -0.02 13.79
CA ILE A 5 5.77 -0.02 13.44
C ILE A 5 5.50 -1.11 12.42
N LYS A 6 4.49 -1.95 12.70
CA LYS A 6 4.07 -2.98 11.76
C LYS A 6 2.92 -2.46 10.91
N VAL A 7 3.11 -2.49 9.59
CA VAL A 7 2.11 -1.99 8.63
C VAL A 7 1.87 -3.00 7.51
N VAL A 8 0.79 -2.82 6.78
CA VAL A 8 0.43 -3.63 5.62
C VAL A 8 0.16 -2.72 4.43
N ALA A 9 0.41 -3.23 3.23
CA ALA A 9 0.16 -2.50 1.99
C ALA A 9 -0.54 -3.40 0.98
N ALA A 10 -1.54 -2.84 0.29
CA ALA A 10 -2.29 -3.54 -0.74
C ALA A 10 -1.82 -3.11 -2.12
N ILE A 11 -1.39 -4.08 -2.92
CA ILE A 11 -1.11 -3.86 -4.34
C ILE A 11 -2.34 -4.36 -5.09
N ILE A 12 -3.28 -3.45 -5.33
CA ILE A 12 -4.55 -3.78 -5.98
C ILE A 12 -4.30 -3.78 -7.49
N ILE A 13 -4.40 -4.94 -8.12
CA ILE A 13 -4.10 -5.11 -9.54
C ILE A 13 -5.38 -5.35 -10.32
N GLU A 14 -5.49 -4.69 -11.46
CA GLU A 14 -6.61 -4.84 -12.38
C GLU A 14 -6.11 -4.57 -13.80
N GLY A 15 -6.22 -5.56 -14.68
CA GLY A 15 -5.89 -5.40 -16.10
C GLY A 15 -4.49 -4.89 -16.40
N GLY A 16 -3.47 -5.37 -15.71
CA GLY A 16 -2.09 -4.96 -15.98
C GLY A 16 -1.69 -3.63 -15.34
N SER A 17 -2.58 -3.06 -14.50
CA SER A 17 -2.32 -1.82 -13.76
C SER A 17 -2.48 -2.06 -12.28
N PHE A 18 -1.89 -1.20 -11.47
CA PHE A 18 -2.07 -1.24 -10.02
C PHE A 18 -2.45 0.13 -9.48
N PHE A 19 -3.13 0.13 -8.33
CA PHE A 19 -3.66 1.35 -7.74
C PHE A 19 -2.68 2.01 -6.79
N ALA A 20 -2.38 3.30 -7.03
CA ALA A 20 -1.47 4.09 -6.20
C ALA A 20 -2.22 5.29 -5.61
N THR A 21 -1.90 5.66 -4.39
CA THR A 21 -2.54 6.76 -3.69
C THR A 21 -1.53 7.83 -3.27
N GLN A 22 -1.97 9.08 -3.27
CA GLN A 22 -1.13 10.22 -2.89
C GLN A 22 -1.52 10.70 -1.50
N ARG A 23 -0.52 10.83 -0.63
CA ARG A 23 -0.74 11.30 0.74
C ARG A 23 -1.27 12.73 0.76
N GLY A 24 -2.34 12.95 1.51
CA GLY A 24 -3.00 14.26 1.59
C GLY A 24 -2.60 15.11 2.78
N TYR A 25 -1.86 14.56 3.76
CA TYR A 25 -1.48 15.30 4.97
C TYR A 25 -0.29 14.65 5.66
N GLY A 26 0.26 15.36 6.64
CA GLY A 26 1.34 14.86 7.49
C GLY A 26 2.70 14.85 6.82
N ALA A 27 3.61 14.07 7.41
CA ALA A 27 4.94 13.86 6.85
C ALA A 27 4.80 13.18 5.49
N TRP A 28 5.65 13.58 4.54
CA TRP A 28 5.63 13.03 3.19
C TRP A 28 4.36 13.36 2.39
N LYS A 29 3.67 14.45 2.75
CA LYS A 29 2.54 14.94 1.98
C LYS A 29 2.92 15.06 0.50
N ASP A 30 1.98 14.70 -0.39
CA ASP A 30 2.13 14.71 -1.85
C ASP A 30 2.98 13.57 -2.43
N TRP A 31 3.63 12.78 -1.58
CA TRP A 31 4.32 11.56 -2.04
C TRP A 31 3.32 10.44 -2.23
N TRP A 32 3.69 9.47 -3.05
CA TRP A 32 2.79 8.36 -3.42
C TRP A 32 3.13 7.08 -2.67
N GLU A 33 2.12 6.26 -2.43
CA GLU A 33 2.26 5.01 -1.68
C GLU A 33 1.18 4.01 -2.12
N PHE A 34 1.37 2.74 -1.73
CA PHE A 34 0.29 1.77 -1.80
C PHE A 34 -0.64 2.00 -0.61
N PRO A 35 -1.96 1.85 -0.80
CA PRO A 35 -2.89 2.00 0.32
C PRO A 35 -2.69 0.88 1.35
N GLY A 36 -2.94 1.19 2.61
CA GLY A 36 -2.77 0.25 3.72
C GLY A 36 -2.71 1.00 5.03
N GLY A 37 -2.15 0.38 6.05
CA GLY A 37 -2.03 1.02 7.36
C GLY A 37 -1.47 0.11 8.42
N LYS A 38 -1.67 0.47 9.67
CA LYS A 38 -1.10 -0.25 10.82
C LYS A 38 -1.88 -1.51 11.15
N VAL A 39 -1.14 -2.55 11.53
CA VAL A 39 -1.74 -3.77 12.07
C VAL A 39 -2.09 -3.50 13.53
N GLU A 40 -3.34 -3.74 13.91
CA GLU A 40 -3.79 -3.56 15.29
C GLU A 40 -3.63 -4.85 16.09
N ALA A 41 -3.61 -4.71 17.43
CA ALA A 41 -3.46 -5.87 18.30
C ALA A 41 -4.55 -6.90 18.03
N GLY A 42 -4.16 -8.16 17.90
CA GLY A 42 -5.08 -9.25 17.66
C GLY A 42 -5.45 -9.50 16.21
N GLU A 43 -4.98 -8.63 15.29
CA GLU A 43 -5.21 -8.82 13.87
C GLU A 43 -4.07 -9.59 13.21
N THR A 44 -4.42 -10.41 12.21
CA THR A 44 -3.40 -10.90 11.26
C THR A 44 -3.12 -9.77 10.27
N PRO A 45 -1.97 -9.81 9.56
CA PRO A 45 -1.71 -8.82 8.51
C PRO A 45 -2.82 -8.76 7.46
N GLU A 46 -3.35 -9.91 7.05
CA GLU A 46 -4.43 -9.97 6.05
C GLU A 46 -5.71 -9.30 6.55
N GLU A 47 -6.08 -9.55 7.82
CA GLU A 47 -7.25 -8.91 8.44
C GLU A 47 -7.09 -7.40 8.50
N ALA A 48 -5.90 -6.95 8.90
CA ALA A 48 -5.58 -5.52 8.97
C ALA A 48 -5.72 -4.87 7.61
N LEU A 49 -5.24 -5.55 6.55
CA LEU A 49 -5.29 -5.02 5.20
C LEU A 49 -6.73 -4.84 4.70
N VAL A 50 -7.56 -5.86 4.88
CA VAL A 50 -8.97 -5.79 4.48
C VAL A 50 -9.67 -4.64 5.20
N ARG A 51 -9.43 -4.51 6.52
CA ARG A 51 -10.00 -3.42 7.33
C ARG A 51 -9.52 -2.05 6.84
N GLU A 52 -8.22 -1.87 6.63
CA GLU A 52 -7.64 -0.59 6.20
C GLU A 52 -8.18 -0.15 4.85
N ILE A 53 -8.29 -1.08 3.89
CA ILE A 53 -8.80 -0.73 2.56
C ILE A 53 -10.28 -0.36 2.63
N LYS A 54 -11.05 -1.03 3.49
CA LYS A 54 -12.45 -0.66 3.71
C LYS A 54 -12.57 0.75 4.32
N GLU A 55 -11.73 1.06 5.30
CA GLU A 55 -11.73 2.37 5.96
C GLU A 55 -11.28 3.50 5.04
N GLU A 56 -10.24 3.27 4.25
CA GLU A 56 -9.62 4.31 3.42
C GLU A 56 -10.28 4.50 2.07
N LEU A 57 -10.78 3.43 1.47
CA LEU A 57 -11.24 3.43 0.08
C LEU A 57 -12.68 2.95 -0.10
N ASP A 58 -13.35 2.57 0.99
CA ASP A 58 -14.72 2.03 0.99
C ASP A 58 -14.87 0.88 -0.02
N THR A 59 -13.89 -0.01 -0.05
CA THR A 59 -13.80 -1.10 -1.01
C THR A 59 -13.46 -2.39 -0.30
N LEU A 60 -14.10 -3.49 -0.70
CA LEU A 60 -13.78 -4.82 -0.20
C LEU A 60 -12.83 -5.49 -1.17
N VAL A 61 -11.68 -5.91 -0.66
CA VAL A 61 -10.67 -6.61 -1.47
C VAL A 61 -10.47 -8.04 -0.98
N SER A 62 -10.03 -8.91 -1.89
CA SER A 62 -9.48 -10.21 -1.51
C SER A 62 -7.97 -10.09 -1.44
N VAL A 63 -7.36 -10.76 -0.46
CA VAL A 63 -5.91 -10.82 -0.33
C VAL A 63 -5.49 -12.10 -1.04
N ASP A 64 -4.90 -11.96 -2.22
CA ASP A 64 -4.66 -13.09 -3.11
C ASP A 64 -3.30 -13.75 -2.95
N GLU A 65 -2.27 -12.93 -2.70
CA GLU A 65 -0.90 -13.45 -2.65
C GLU A 65 -0.02 -12.55 -1.80
N PHE A 66 0.79 -13.18 -0.93
CA PHE A 66 1.84 -12.45 -0.21
C PHE A 66 2.98 -12.13 -1.19
N LEU A 67 3.39 -10.88 -1.27
CA LEU A 67 4.45 -10.46 -2.16
C LEU A 67 5.81 -10.40 -1.48
N MET A 68 5.91 -9.64 -0.41
CA MET A 68 7.17 -9.46 0.31
C MET A 68 6.97 -8.67 1.60
N THR A 69 7.98 -8.69 2.46
CA THR A 69 8.06 -7.80 3.62
C THR A 69 9.18 -6.80 3.37
N VAL A 70 8.88 -5.52 3.54
CA VAL A 70 9.86 -4.45 3.45
C VAL A 70 10.21 -3.97 4.84
N GLU A 71 11.52 -3.91 5.15
CA GLU A 71 12.04 -3.31 6.38
C GLU A 71 12.69 -1.99 5.98
N TYR A 72 12.24 -0.89 6.55
CA TYR A 72 12.78 0.41 6.19
C TYR A 72 12.91 1.34 7.40
N ASP A 73 14.06 2.01 7.50
CA ASP A 73 14.34 2.96 8.58
C ASP A 73 14.09 4.38 8.10
N TYR A 74 13.03 5.01 8.62
CA TYR A 74 12.85 6.46 8.50
C TYR A 74 13.59 7.10 9.67
N PRO A 75 13.90 8.41 9.60
CA PRO A 75 14.70 9.04 10.69
C PRO A 75 14.13 8.83 12.09
N GLU A 76 12.81 8.75 12.23
CA GLU A 76 12.17 8.71 13.55
C GLU A 76 11.62 7.34 13.93
N PHE A 77 11.55 6.40 13.00
CA PHE A 77 10.99 5.09 13.27
C PHE A 77 11.38 4.08 12.20
N HIS A 78 11.23 2.81 12.56
CA HIS A 78 11.41 1.68 11.64
C HIS A 78 10.04 1.15 11.23
N ILE A 79 9.82 0.86 9.96
CA ILE A 79 8.62 0.14 9.55
C ILE A 79 8.95 -1.26 9.05
N SER A 80 8.06 -2.19 9.39
CA SER A 80 8.04 -3.54 8.85
C SER A 80 6.73 -3.64 8.09
N MET A 81 6.79 -3.71 6.76
CA MET A 81 5.61 -3.63 5.91
C MET A 81 5.40 -4.92 5.14
N ASP A 82 4.29 -5.62 5.44
CA ASP A 82 3.89 -6.81 4.70
C ASP A 82 3.04 -6.37 3.52
N CYS A 83 3.45 -6.76 2.31
CA CYS A 83 2.81 -6.36 1.07
C CYS A 83 2.11 -7.54 0.42
N PHE A 84 0.87 -7.32 0.00
CA PHE A 84 0.04 -8.38 -0.59
C PHE A 84 -0.58 -7.91 -1.90
N ILE A 85 -0.63 -8.82 -2.86
CA ILE A 85 -1.37 -8.59 -4.11
C ILE A 85 -2.84 -8.86 -3.82
N CYS A 86 -3.69 -7.91 -4.21
CA CYS A 86 -5.12 -7.93 -3.92
C CYS A 86 -5.96 -7.71 -5.17
N SER A 87 -7.22 -8.15 -5.10
CA SER A 87 -8.21 -7.91 -6.14
C SER A 87 -9.45 -7.26 -5.51
N ILE A 88 -10.19 -6.49 -6.28
CA ILE A 88 -11.45 -5.89 -5.81
C ILE A 88 -12.55 -6.94 -5.86
N ILE A 89 -13.22 -7.16 -4.72
CA ILE A 89 -14.40 -8.03 -4.64
C ILE A 89 -15.66 -7.20 -4.91
N SER A 90 -15.78 -6.06 -4.23
CA SER A 90 -16.95 -5.18 -4.38
C SER A 90 -16.63 -3.76 -3.95
N GLY A 91 -17.44 -2.83 -4.39
CA GLY A 91 -17.29 -1.41 -4.10
C GLY A 91 -16.52 -0.70 -5.19
N GLU A 92 -16.53 0.62 -5.11
CA GLU A 92 -15.77 1.48 -5.99
C GLU A 92 -14.70 2.17 -5.16
N LEU A 93 -13.48 2.24 -5.66
CA LEU A 93 -12.38 2.90 -4.96
C LEU A 93 -12.71 4.37 -4.75
N THR A 94 -13.01 4.72 -3.49
CA THR A 94 -13.41 6.06 -3.08
C THR A 94 -12.35 6.63 -2.16
N LEU A 95 -11.83 7.82 -2.47
CA LEU A 95 -10.78 8.43 -1.67
C LEU A 95 -11.37 9.10 -0.44
N LEU A 96 -11.22 8.48 0.73
CA LEU A 96 -11.70 9.01 1.99
C LEU A 96 -10.58 9.73 2.77
N GLU A 97 -9.32 9.35 2.56
CA GLU A 97 -8.18 9.89 3.31
C GLU A 97 -7.04 10.40 2.44
N HIS A 98 -7.00 10.05 1.17
CA HIS A 98 -5.93 10.46 0.26
C HIS A 98 -6.37 11.64 -0.61
N GLU A 99 -5.40 12.46 -1.05
CA GLU A 99 -5.73 13.61 -1.88
C GLU A 99 -5.90 13.24 -3.36
N SER A 100 -5.31 12.14 -3.82
CA SER A 100 -5.41 11.72 -5.21
C SER A 100 -5.06 10.25 -5.36
N ALA A 101 -5.38 9.68 -6.51
CA ALA A 101 -5.05 8.30 -6.83
C ALA A 101 -4.90 8.13 -8.33
N LYS A 102 -4.16 7.09 -8.72
CA LYS A 102 -3.96 6.73 -10.13
C LYS A 102 -3.85 5.23 -10.28
N TRP A 103 -4.34 4.73 -11.41
CA TRP A 103 -3.97 3.41 -11.89
C TRP A 103 -2.70 3.56 -12.72
N LEU A 104 -1.62 2.88 -12.31
CA LEU A 104 -0.34 2.93 -13.01
C LEU A 104 -0.07 1.61 -13.71
N PRO A 105 0.44 1.64 -14.94
CA PRO A 105 0.76 0.38 -15.64
C PRO A 105 1.94 -0.31 -14.97
N LEU A 106 1.87 -1.63 -14.87
CA LEU A 106 2.98 -2.42 -14.29
C LEU A 106 4.29 -2.22 -15.05
N GLY A 107 4.20 -1.93 -16.35
CA GLY A 107 5.39 -1.68 -17.18
C GLY A 107 6.03 -0.32 -16.98
N ASP A 108 5.33 0.64 -16.40
CA ASP A 108 5.85 1.99 -16.18
C ASP A 108 5.34 2.59 -14.87
N PRO A 109 5.82 2.05 -13.74
CA PRO A 109 5.36 2.48 -12.42
C PRO A 109 6.03 3.75 -11.90
N TRP A 110 7.02 4.28 -12.61
CA TRP A 110 7.88 5.38 -12.12
C TRP A 110 7.35 6.77 -12.46
N GLN A 111 6.08 6.90 -12.77
CA GLN A 111 5.46 8.19 -13.16
C GLN A 111 5.18 9.11 -11.97
N VAL A 112 5.28 8.60 -10.75
CA VAL A 112 4.98 9.35 -9.53
C VAL A 112 6.15 9.27 -8.56
N ARG A 113 6.15 10.18 -7.57
CA ARG A 113 7.18 10.19 -6.54
C ARG A 113 6.78 9.25 -5.41
N TRP A 114 7.39 8.08 -5.38
CA TRP A 114 7.09 7.04 -4.40
C TRP A 114 7.77 7.30 -3.06
N LEU A 115 7.07 6.97 -1.96
CA LEU A 115 7.69 6.90 -0.63
C LEU A 115 8.86 5.91 -0.70
N PRO A 116 9.99 6.22 0.01
CA PRO A 116 11.16 5.35 -0.03
C PRO A 116 10.89 3.88 0.28
N SER A 117 10.04 3.60 1.27
CA SER A 117 9.71 2.22 1.64
C SER A 117 8.99 1.45 0.53
N ASP A 118 8.32 2.15 -0.40
CA ASP A 118 7.56 1.49 -1.46
C ASP A 118 8.38 1.18 -2.71
N ILE A 119 9.58 1.74 -2.82
CA ILE A 119 10.43 1.53 -4.00
C ILE A 119 10.79 0.06 -4.19
N GLU A 120 11.09 -0.65 -3.09
CA GLU A 120 11.41 -2.08 -3.17
C GLU A 120 10.22 -2.91 -3.66
N VAL A 121 9.01 -2.49 -3.28
CA VAL A 121 7.79 -3.15 -3.73
C VAL A 121 7.66 -3.02 -5.25
N ILE A 122 7.93 -1.82 -5.78
CA ILE A 122 7.87 -1.56 -7.22
C ILE A 122 8.86 -2.46 -7.96
N ARG A 123 10.08 -2.59 -7.45
CA ARG A 123 11.10 -3.44 -8.05
C ARG A 123 10.65 -4.89 -8.09
N LYS A 124 10.06 -5.37 -6.99
CA LYS A 124 9.56 -6.74 -6.91
C LYS A 124 8.44 -7.00 -7.90
N LEU A 125 7.52 -6.04 -8.04
CA LEU A 125 6.43 -6.14 -9.02
C LEU A 125 6.94 -6.25 -10.45
N LYS A 126 7.98 -5.48 -10.79
CA LYS A 126 8.57 -5.52 -12.12
C LYS A 126 9.21 -6.88 -12.42
N GLU A 127 9.77 -7.55 -11.42
CA GLU A 127 10.32 -8.88 -11.57
C GLU A 127 9.24 -9.92 -11.89
N LYS A 128 8.03 -9.74 -11.34
CA LYS A 128 6.91 -10.67 -11.55
C LYS A 128 6.17 -10.43 -12.85
N ALA A 129 6.28 -9.23 -13.40
CA ALA A 129 5.55 -8.84 -14.61
C ALA A 129 6.10 -9.48 -15.87
#